data_b89642d4b0138917127bd21acc2e3547
#
_entry.id   b89642d4b0138917127bd21acc2e3547
#
_cell.length_a   1.000
_cell.length_b   1.000
_cell.length_c   1.000
_cell.angle_alpha   90.00
_cell.angle_beta   90.00
_cell.angle_gamma   90.00
#
_symmetry.space_group_name_H-M   'P 1'
#
loop_
_entity.id
_entity.type
_entity.pdbx_description
1 polymer ?
#
loop_
_entity_poly.entity_id
_entity_poly.type
_entity_poly.pdbx_seq_one_letter_code
_entity_poly.pdbx_strand_id
1 'polypeptide(L)'
;QFEETGDNALLVGVTVPIPLFDRNRDAARAAGYRADAERISAVAVEARLRSQQQAAAARVRAAEARLTLLEQEALPAARSAYDASVEGYAAGRFDLTSTLDTRKGLIEAGVSVIDARRTLNADLMRLKSLIGAAPFNGDFQ
;
A
#
# COMPACT_ATOMS: atom_id res chain seq x y z
N GLN A 1 -93.80 31.66 5.40
CA GLN A 1 -92.92 30.95 6.34
C GLN A 1 -92.27 29.84 5.60
N PHE A 2 -90.97 29.97 5.22
CA PHE A 2 -90.15 28.89 4.61
C PHE A 2 -89.38 28.30 5.73
N GLU A 3 -89.60 27.01 5.98
CA GLU A 3 -88.74 26.21 6.84
C GLU A 3 -87.43 25.87 6.13
N GLU A 4 -86.33 26.37 6.66
CA GLU A 4 -84.98 25.91 6.24
C GLU A 4 -84.75 24.51 6.82
N THR A 5 -84.81 23.53 5.94
CA THR A 5 -84.38 22.18 6.25
C THR A 5 -82.86 22.18 6.19
N GLY A 6 -82.17 22.15 7.33
CA GLY A 6 -80.73 22.05 7.44
C GLY A 6 -80.22 20.65 7.12
N ASP A 7 -79.99 20.39 5.85
CA ASP A 7 -79.33 19.15 5.40
C ASP A 7 -77.84 19.23 5.62
N ASN A 8 -77.30 18.59 6.64
CA ASN A 8 -75.86 18.42 6.85
C ASN A 8 -75.37 17.26 5.97
N ALA A 9 -74.83 17.58 4.80
CA ALA A 9 -74.15 16.62 3.93
C ALA A 9 -72.69 16.52 4.27
N LEU A 10 -72.21 15.38 4.77
CA LEU A 10 -70.81 15.07 4.96
C LEU A 10 -70.20 14.50 3.65
N LEU A 11 -69.45 15.30 2.93
CA LEU A 11 -68.74 14.86 1.73
C LEU A 11 -67.31 14.37 2.11
N VAL A 12 -67.11 13.06 2.03
CA VAL A 12 -65.76 12.42 2.17
C VAL A 12 -65.20 12.16 0.78
N GLY A 13 -64.23 12.94 0.39
CA GLY A 13 -63.49 12.75 -0.88
C GLY A 13 -62.15 12.05 -0.65
N VAL A 14 -61.92 10.93 -1.31
CA VAL A 14 -60.60 10.28 -1.35
C VAL A 14 -59.95 10.63 -2.69
N THR A 15 -58.88 11.43 -2.66
CA THR A 15 -58.09 11.77 -3.85
C THR A 15 -56.91 10.81 -3.92
N VAL A 16 -56.94 9.86 -4.89
CA VAL A 16 -55.81 9.00 -5.20
C VAL A 16 -55.04 9.63 -6.36
N PRO A 17 -53.79 10.12 -6.17
CA PRO A 17 -52.98 10.60 -7.27
C PRO A 17 -52.51 9.38 -8.10
N ILE A 18 -53.12 9.20 -9.27
CA ILE A 18 -52.65 8.21 -10.25
C ILE A 18 -51.63 8.89 -11.17
N PRO A 19 -50.35 8.56 -11.15
CA PRO A 19 -49.34 9.14 -12.05
C PRO A 19 -49.51 8.56 -13.45
N LEU A 20 -50.43 9.14 -14.24
CA LEU A 20 -50.74 8.63 -15.59
C LEU A 20 -49.68 8.93 -16.64
N PHE A 21 -48.76 9.87 -16.38
CA PHE A 21 -47.81 10.36 -17.40
C PHE A 21 -46.33 10.30 -17.00
N ASP A 22 -45.99 10.21 -15.71
CA ASP A 22 -44.61 10.12 -15.29
C ASP A 22 -44.24 8.67 -14.92
N ARG A 23 -43.71 7.92 -15.89
CA ARG A 23 -43.23 6.55 -15.68
C ARG A 23 -41.85 6.51 -15.01
N ASN A 24 -41.43 7.59 -14.40
CA ASN A 24 -40.13 7.71 -13.71
C ASN A 24 -38.92 7.29 -14.58
N ARG A 25 -39.07 7.38 -15.92
CA ARG A 25 -38.08 6.90 -16.90
C ARG A 25 -36.77 7.65 -16.78
N ASP A 26 -36.83 8.93 -16.46
CA ASP A 26 -35.60 9.73 -16.33
C ASP A 26 -34.85 9.42 -15.04
N ALA A 27 -35.57 9.14 -13.94
CA ALA A 27 -34.96 8.64 -12.71
C ALA A 27 -34.38 7.24 -12.90
N ALA A 28 -35.05 6.35 -13.65
CA ALA A 28 -34.52 5.03 -13.99
C ALA A 28 -33.26 5.12 -14.86
N ARG A 29 -33.23 6.01 -15.88
CA ARG A 29 -32.02 6.28 -16.67
C ARG A 29 -30.90 6.85 -15.81
N ALA A 30 -31.19 7.83 -14.96
CA ALA A 30 -30.20 8.40 -14.05
C ALA A 30 -29.62 7.33 -13.10
N ALA A 31 -30.45 6.42 -12.60
CA ALA A 31 -29.98 5.29 -11.79
C ALA A 31 -29.08 4.32 -12.61
N GLY A 32 -29.42 4.07 -13.86
CA GLY A 32 -28.60 3.28 -14.79
C GLY A 32 -27.21 3.90 -15.00
N TYR A 33 -27.14 5.19 -15.32
CA TYR A 33 -25.87 5.89 -15.49
C TYR A 33 -25.02 5.93 -14.20
N ARG A 34 -25.65 6.04 -13.04
CA ARG A 34 -24.94 5.94 -11.76
C ARG A 34 -24.36 4.54 -11.55
N ALA A 35 -25.14 3.50 -11.82
CA ALA A 35 -24.66 2.12 -11.71
C ALA A 35 -23.49 1.84 -12.67
N ASP A 36 -23.53 2.37 -13.91
CA ASP A 36 -22.42 2.25 -14.85
C ASP A 36 -21.19 3.03 -14.40
N ALA A 37 -21.36 4.24 -13.86
CA ALA A 37 -20.27 5.03 -13.30
C ALA A 37 -19.58 4.31 -12.12
N GLU A 38 -20.37 3.71 -11.21
CA GLU A 38 -19.84 2.91 -10.11
C GLU A 38 -19.10 1.66 -10.59
N ARG A 39 -19.61 0.99 -11.64
CA ARG A 39 -18.93 -0.16 -12.24
C ARG A 39 -17.58 0.22 -12.85
N ILE A 40 -17.54 1.33 -13.60
CA ILE A 40 -16.27 1.86 -14.15
C ILE A 40 -15.31 2.25 -13.05
N SER A 41 -15.79 2.88 -11.99
CA SER A 41 -15.00 3.25 -10.82
C SER A 41 -14.40 2.01 -10.14
N ALA A 42 -15.20 0.95 -9.95
CA ALA A 42 -14.73 -0.31 -9.37
C ALA A 42 -13.61 -0.95 -10.19
N VAL A 43 -13.74 -0.99 -11.52
CA VAL A 43 -12.69 -1.50 -12.42
C VAL A 43 -11.40 -0.67 -12.33
N ALA A 44 -11.53 0.66 -12.26
CA ALA A 44 -10.38 1.55 -12.11
C ALA A 44 -9.65 1.34 -10.77
N VAL A 45 -10.40 1.17 -9.67
CA VAL A 45 -9.85 0.87 -8.35
C VAL A 45 -9.12 -0.48 -8.35
N GLU A 46 -9.72 -1.51 -8.96
CA GLU A 46 -9.11 -2.83 -9.07
C GLU A 46 -7.80 -2.79 -9.88
N ALA A 47 -7.78 -2.11 -11.02
CA ALA A 47 -6.58 -1.94 -11.84
C ALA A 47 -5.47 -1.20 -11.07
N ARG A 48 -5.83 -0.15 -10.33
CA ARG A 48 -4.91 0.59 -9.47
C ARG A 48 -4.34 -0.30 -8.36
N LEU A 49 -5.17 -1.09 -7.71
CA LEU A 49 -4.73 -1.98 -6.63
C LEU A 49 -3.77 -3.06 -7.15
N ARG A 50 -4.08 -3.67 -8.29
CA ARG A 50 -3.17 -4.63 -8.95
C ARG A 50 -1.81 -4.00 -9.29
N SER A 51 -1.81 -2.79 -9.83
CA SER A 51 -0.57 -2.06 -10.12
C SER A 51 0.25 -1.78 -8.86
N GLN A 52 -0.40 -1.38 -7.76
CA GLN A 52 0.26 -1.16 -6.48
C GLN A 52 0.86 -2.44 -5.89
N GLN A 53 0.16 -3.57 -5.99
CA GLN A 53 0.66 -4.88 -5.56
C GLN A 53 1.87 -5.31 -6.37
N GLN A 54 1.83 -5.17 -7.70
CA GLN A 54 2.96 -5.49 -8.58
C GLN A 54 4.19 -4.61 -8.27
N ALA A 55 3.98 -3.31 -8.07
CA ALA A 55 5.05 -2.40 -7.69
C ALA A 55 5.65 -2.73 -6.32
N ALA A 56 4.82 -3.08 -5.33
CA ALA A 56 5.30 -3.50 -4.02
C ALA A 56 6.09 -4.81 -4.08
N ALA A 57 5.62 -5.81 -4.84
CA ALA A 57 6.34 -7.06 -5.06
C ALA A 57 7.69 -6.86 -5.78
N ALA A 58 7.75 -5.92 -6.73
CA ALA A 58 9.00 -5.58 -7.40
C ALA A 58 10.02 -4.93 -6.44
N ARG A 59 9.55 -4.06 -5.53
CA ARG A 59 10.41 -3.46 -4.49
C ARG A 59 10.97 -4.51 -3.53
N VAL A 60 10.17 -5.45 -3.07
CA VAL A 60 10.62 -6.55 -2.23
C VAL A 60 11.74 -7.33 -2.92
N ARG A 61 11.53 -7.75 -4.18
CA ARG A 61 12.58 -8.48 -4.94
C ARG A 61 13.87 -7.68 -5.10
N ALA A 62 13.77 -6.37 -5.36
CA ALA A 62 14.92 -5.49 -5.46
C ALA A 62 15.66 -5.33 -4.13
N ALA A 63 14.91 -5.23 -3.01
CA ALA A 63 15.48 -5.15 -1.66
C ALA A 63 16.17 -6.46 -1.25
N GLU A 64 15.58 -7.62 -1.60
CA GLU A 64 16.20 -8.96 -1.39
C GLU A 64 17.51 -9.09 -2.17
N ALA A 65 17.49 -8.75 -3.46
CA ALA A 65 18.69 -8.83 -4.29
C ALA A 65 19.82 -7.91 -3.76
N ARG A 66 19.44 -6.69 -3.32
CA ARG A 66 20.40 -5.76 -2.70
C ARG A 66 20.99 -6.30 -1.41
N LEU A 67 20.16 -6.88 -0.54
CA LEU A 67 20.62 -7.48 0.71
C LEU A 67 21.59 -8.63 0.44
N THR A 68 21.23 -9.52 -0.48
CA THR A 68 22.07 -10.66 -0.89
C THR A 68 23.44 -10.19 -1.39
N LEU A 69 23.47 -9.18 -2.27
CA LEU A 69 24.73 -8.61 -2.78
C LEU A 69 25.60 -8.05 -1.63
N LEU A 70 24.98 -7.31 -0.71
CA LEU A 70 25.71 -6.72 0.43
C LEU A 70 26.26 -7.79 1.38
N GLU A 71 25.50 -8.84 1.66
CA GLU A 71 25.88 -9.91 2.60
C GLU A 71 26.89 -10.88 1.98
N GLN A 72 26.73 -11.22 0.70
CA GLN A 72 27.55 -12.26 0.06
C GLN A 72 28.80 -11.73 -0.63
N GLU A 73 28.80 -10.46 -1.02
CA GLU A 73 29.92 -9.86 -1.77
C GLU A 73 30.54 -8.67 -1.05
N ALA A 74 29.77 -7.60 -0.79
CA ALA A 74 30.33 -6.35 -0.34
C ALA A 74 30.94 -6.42 1.08
N LEU A 75 30.21 -7.02 2.02
CA LEU A 75 30.70 -7.15 3.42
C LEU A 75 31.92 -8.09 3.53
N PRO A 76 31.94 -9.29 2.91
CA PRO A 76 33.13 -10.14 2.88
C PRO A 76 34.34 -9.47 2.21
N ALA A 77 34.11 -8.77 1.08
CA ALA A 77 35.19 -8.04 0.40
C ALA A 77 35.79 -6.94 1.28
N ALA A 78 34.93 -6.14 1.94
CA ALA A 78 35.38 -5.11 2.87
C ALA A 78 36.14 -5.68 4.06
N ARG A 79 35.71 -6.85 4.56
CA ARG A 79 36.40 -7.56 5.64
C ARG A 79 37.78 -8.04 5.19
N SER A 80 37.88 -8.68 4.04
CA SER A 80 39.14 -9.14 3.46
C SER A 80 40.11 -8.00 3.21
N ALA A 81 39.62 -6.86 2.72
CA ALA A 81 40.45 -5.66 2.53
C ALA A 81 41.00 -5.11 3.85
N TYR A 82 40.16 -5.09 4.90
CA TYR A 82 40.59 -4.67 6.24
C TYR A 82 41.66 -5.65 6.80
N ASP A 83 41.40 -6.96 6.76
CA ASP A 83 42.34 -7.99 7.26
C ASP A 83 43.70 -7.89 6.56
N ALA A 84 43.70 -7.76 5.22
CA ALA A 84 44.92 -7.55 4.43
C ALA A 84 45.65 -6.24 4.79
N SER A 85 44.91 -5.17 5.12
CA SER A 85 45.52 -3.89 5.53
C SER A 85 46.17 -3.97 6.92
N VAL A 86 45.57 -4.73 7.85
CA VAL A 86 46.14 -4.96 9.17
C VAL A 86 47.45 -5.78 9.07
N GLU A 87 47.46 -6.84 8.25
CA GLU A 87 48.69 -7.63 7.96
C GLU A 87 49.77 -6.75 7.31
N GLY A 88 49.36 -5.93 6.34
CA GLY A 88 50.30 -5.04 5.65
C GLY A 88 50.90 -3.97 6.57
N TYR A 89 50.08 -3.44 7.51
CA TYR A 89 50.55 -2.51 8.54
C TYR A 89 51.54 -3.18 9.51
N ALA A 90 51.22 -4.39 10.01
CA ALA A 90 52.10 -5.14 10.88
C ALA A 90 53.44 -5.47 10.22
N ALA A 91 53.44 -5.67 8.88
CA ALA A 91 54.63 -5.92 8.07
C ALA A 91 55.37 -4.61 7.65
N GLY A 92 54.92 -3.44 8.10
CA GLY A 92 55.46 -2.12 7.73
C GLY A 92 55.27 -1.72 6.28
N ARG A 93 54.34 -2.37 5.54
CA ARG A 93 54.06 -2.10 4.12
C ARG A 93 53.00 -1.05 3.90
N PHE A 94 52.09 -0.87 4.84
CA PHE A 94 51.01 0.11 4.82
C PHE A 94 51.13 1.06 6.02
N ASP A 95 50.59 2.25 5.85
CA ASP A 95 50.50 3.23 6.91
C ASP A 95 49.22 3.05 7.75
N LEU A 96 49.17 3.69 8.91
CA LEU A 96 48.02 3.63 9.80
C LEU A 96 46.74 4.23 9.13
N THR A 97 46.91 5.26 8.33
CA THR A 97 45.78 5.96 7.66
C THR A 97 45.06 4.99 6.73
N SER A 98 45.79 4.27 5.88
CA SER A 98 45.23 3.24 5.00
C SER A 98 44.49 2.15 5.77
N THR A 99 45.02 1.72 6.92
CA THR A 99 44.36 0.72 7.77
C THR A 99 43.07 1.26 8.42
N LEU A 100 43.05 2.52 8.82
CA LEU A 100 41.85 3.18 9.36
C LEU A 100 40.79 3.38 8.29
N ASP A 101 41.18 3.69 7.05
CA ASP A 101 40.26 3.83 5.91
C ASP A 101 39.58 2.51 5.56
N THR A 102 40.31 1.40 5.53
CA THR A 102 39.71 0.07 5.29
C THR A 102 38.81 -0.36 6.44
N ARG A 103 39.16 -0.04 7.70
CA ARG A 103 38.26 -0.25 8.85
C ARG A 103 36.96 0.54 8.72
N LYS A 104 37.04 1.81 8.31
CA LYS A 104 35.88 2.64 8.05
C LYS A 104 35.00 2.00 6.98
N GLY A 105 35.58 1.55 5.87
CA GLY A 105 34.87 0.85 4.80
C GLY A 105 34.14 -0.42 5.27
N LEU A 106 34.77 -1.21 6.16
CA LEU A 106 34.14 -2.38 6.76
C LEU A 106 32.92 -1.99 7.63
N ILE A 107 33.04 -0.93 8.44
CA ILE A 107 31.92 -0.44 9.27
C ILE A 107 30.77 0.06 8.35
N GLU A 108 31.07 0.80 7.30
CA GLU A 108 30.09 1.31 6.33
C GLU A 108 29.37 0.18 5.61
N ALA A 109 30.10 -0.88 5.22
CA ALA A 109 29.50 -2.09 4.64
C ALA A 109 28.54 -2.76 5.63
N GLY A 110 28.92 -2.88 6.91
CA GLY A 110 28.06 -3.42 7.96
C GLY A 110 26.79 -2.60 8.19
N VAL A 111 26.90 -1.27 8.22
CA VAL A 111 25.75 -0.36 8.31
C VAL A 111 24.83 -0.55 7.10
N SER A 112 25.40 -0.67 5.89
CA SER A 112 24.65 -0.86 4.66
C SER A 112 23.82 -2.16 4.68
N VAL A 113 24.32 -3.25 5.25
CA VAL A 113 23.58 -4.51 5.46
C VAL A 113 22.38 -4.28 6.40
N ILE A 114 22.59 -3.57 7.50
CA ILE A 114 21.50 -3.28 8.46
C ILE A 114 20.39 -2.46 7.80
N ASP A 115 20.76 -1.45 7.04
CA ASP A 115 19.80 -0.58 6.35
C ASP A 115 19.06 -1.32 5.22
N ALA A 116 19.74 -2.22 4.50
CA ALA A 116 19.10 -3.07 3.52
C ALA A 116 18.07 -4.03 4.15
N ARG A 117 18.39 -4.63 5.31
CA ARG A 117 17.43 -5.47 6.08
C ARG A 117 16.21 -4.67 6.54
N ARG A 118 16.41 -3.43 7.02
CA ARG A 118 15.30 -2.54 7.41
C ARG A 118 14.41 -2.22 6.21
N THR A 119 15.01 -1.90 5.08
CA THR A 119 14.29 -1.62 3.84
C THR A 119 13.47 -2.82 3.39
N LEU A 120 14.06 -4.01 3.36
CA LEU A 120 13.37 -5.26 3.02
C LEU A 120 12.17 -5.50 3.95
N ASN A 121 12.35 -5.36 5.25
CA ASN A 121 11.26 -5.55 6.22
C ASN A 121 10.12 -4.54 6.01
N ALA A 122 10.45 -3.28 5.74
CA ALA A 122 9.44 -2.24 5.46
C ALA A 122 8.64 -2.55 4.17
N ASP A 123 9.32 -2.96 3.10
CA ASP A 123 8.68 -3.32 1.84
C ASP A 123 7.83 -4.59 1.96
N LEU A 124 8.26 -5.59 2.73
CA LEU A 124 7.47 -6.78 3.06
C LEU A 124 6.19 -6.43 3.82
N MET A 125 6.28 -5.55 4.83
CA MET A 125 5.10 -5.09 5.57
C MET A 125 4.12 -4.33 4.67
N ARG A 126 4.63 -3.50 3.77
CA ARG A 126 3.82 -2.78 2.79
C ARG A 126 3.13 -3.73 1.82
N LEU A 127 3.83 -4.75 1.31
CA LEU A 127 3.23 -5.77 0.46
C LEU A 127 2.13 -6.54 1.20
N LYS A 128 2.38 -6.97 2.45
CA LYS A 128 1.38 -7.65 3.30
C LYS A 128 0.12 -6.80 3.51
N SER A 129 0.25 -5.50 3.76
CA SER A 129 -0.90 -4.60 3.93
C SER A 129 -1.76 -4.48 2.66
N LEU A 130 -1.14 -4.55 1.47
CA LEU A 130 -1.85 -4.49 0.19
C LEU A 130 -2.56 -5.80 -0.18
N ILE A 131 -2.15 -6.93 0.39
CA ILE A 131 -2.75 -8.25 0.15
C ILE A 131 -3.88 -8.52 1.17
N GLY A 132 -4.05 -7.66 2.19
CA GLY A 132 -5.03 -7.87 3.25
C GLY A 132 -4.63 -8.96 4.24
N ALA A 133 -3.38 -9.39 4.25
CA ALA A 133 -2.85 -10.22 5.32
C ALA A 133 -2.84 -9.41 6.63
N ALA A 134 -3.57 -9.87 7.64
CA ALA A 134 -3.60 -9.24 8.95
C ALA A 134 -2.17 -8.99 9.45
N PRO A 135 -1.91 -7.84 10.11
CA PRO A 135 -0.63 -7.63 10.74
C PRO A 135 -0.36 -8.80 11.70
N PHE A 136 0.87 -9.31 11.64
CA PHE A 136 1.33 -10.37 12.53
C PHE A 136 1.13 -9.89 13.97
N ASN A 137 0.09 -10.38 14.65
CA ASN A 137 -0.04 -10.26 16.09
C ASN A 137 1.04 -11.17 16.69
N GLY A 138 2.21 -10.57 16.93
CA GLY A 138 3.25 -11.24 17.69
C GLY A 138 2.81 -11.37 19.13
N ASP A 139 2.15 -12.48 19.45
CA ASP A 139 2.04 -12.94 20.82
C ASP A 139 3.44 -13.33 21.29
N PHE A 140 4.14 -12.34 21.84
CA PHE A 140 5.28 -12.62 22.69
C PHE A 140 4.74 -13.09 24.04
N GLN A 141 4.63 -14.40 24.24
CA GLN A 141 4.65 -15.01 25.55
C GLN A 141 6.09 -15.31 25.96
#